data_6ea428609ba32a92c02560bfcc8790ae
#
_entry.id   6ea428609ba32a92c02560bfcc8790ae
#
_cell.length_a   1.000
_cell.length_b   1.000
_cell.length_c   1.000
_cell.angle_alpha   90.00
_cell.angle_beta   90.00
_cell.angle_gamma   90.00
#
_symmetry.space_group_name_H-M   'P 1'
#
loop_
_entity.id
_entity.type
_entity.pdbx_description
1 polymer ?
#
loop_
_entity_poly.entity_id
_entity_poly.type
_entity_poly.pdbx_seq_one_letter_code
_entity_poly.pdbx_strand_id
1 'polypeptide(L)'
;KEIARLKKIRKETRELIPIQDQIMDWREVLHVVLLPTAGEPADVIEPALQSLADNNFPKEQMIILLATEEREDPETRLPKVEYLKKKFDGVFRDFLVTTHIVEGGEMKCKASNAKFAARELQKYLDERNIDYKRVIFSNFDCDSVAHPEYFAALTYEYIIDPKRLQRAYQPLPMYHNNIWDTN
;
A
#
# COMPACT_ATOMS: atom_id res chain seq x y z
N LYS A 1 -20.96 17.10 15.77
CA LYS A 1 -20.15 16.00 15.21
C LYS A 1 -18.82 15.89 15.96
N GLU A 2 -18.10 17.00 16.20
CA GLU A 2 -16.79 17.03 16.88
C GLU A 2 -16.83 16.52 18.32
N ILE A 3 -17.82 16.89 19.10
CA ILE A 3 -18.01 16.39 20.47
C ILE A 3 -18.21 14.86 20.49
N ALA A 4 -18.90 14.30 19.51
CA ALA A 4 -19.08 12.85 19.40
C ALA A 4 -17.75 12.16 19.07
N ARG A 5 -16.93 12.77 18.18
CA ARG A 5 -15.59 12.31 17.84
C ARG A 5 -14.66 12.31 19.06
N LEU A 6 -14.64 13.42 19.82
CA LEU A 6 -13.83 13.55 21.04
C LEU A 6 -14.24 12.56 22.12
N LYS A 7 -15.57 12.31 22.29
CA LYS A 7 -16.07 11.29 23.23
C LYS A 7 -15.64 9.88 22.81
N LYS A 8 -15.66 9.60 21.50
CA LYS A 8 -15.18 8.32 20.96
C LYS A 8 -13.69 8.14 21.24
N ILE A 9 -12.87 9.12 20.89
CA ILE A 9 -11.41 9.11 21.17
C ILE A 9 -11.14 8.91 22.66
N ARG A 10 -11.85 9.64 23.54
CA ARG A 10 -11.66 9.51 24.99
C ARG A 10 -12.06 8.12 25.53
N LYS A 11 -13.10 7.51 24.96
CA LYS A 11 -13.49 6.15 25.31
C LYS A 11 -12.43 5.15 24.86
N GLU A 12 -11.99 5.22 23.61
CA GLU A 12 -10.96 4.37 23.04
C GLU A 12 -9.64 4.50 23.81
N THR A 13 -9.22 5.72 24.15
CA THR A 13 -8.01 5.96 24.97
C THR A 13 -8.13 5.29 26.35
N ARG A 14 -9.30 5.31 27.00
CA ARG A 14 -9.52 4.64 28.28
C ARG A 14 -9.44 3.11 28.17
N GLU A 15 -9.93 2.54 27.07
CA GLU A 15 -9.86 1.11 26.79
C GLU A 15 -8.42 0.65 26.47
N LEU A 16 -7.57 1.57 25.99
CA LEU A 16 -6.16 1.29 25.68
C LEU A 16 -5.24 1.28 26.91
N ILE A 17 -5.62 1.96 27.99
CA ILE A 17 -4.80 2.03 29.21
C ILE A 17 -4.36 0.63 29.73
N PRO A 18 -5.25 -0.39 29.77
CA PRO A 18 -4.88 -1.72 30.24
C PRO A 18 -3.93 -2.50 29.33
N ILE A 19 -3.76 -2.05 28.07
CA ILE A 19 -2.92 -2.71 27.05
C ILE A 19 -1.76 -1.81 26.60
N GLN A 20 -1.46 -0.77 27.36
CA GLN A 20 -0.46 0.25 27.02
C GLN A 20 0.90 -0.37 26.64
N ASP A 21 1.34 -1.40 27.36
CA ASP A 21 2.60 -2.11 27.08
C ASP A 21 2.54 -2.99 25.82
N GLN A 22 1.35 -3.18 25.25
CA GLN A 22 1.13 -3.97 24.02
C GLN A 22 0.93 -3.09 22.79
N ILE A 23 0.82 -1.77 22.99
CA ILE A 23 0.65 -0.83 21.89
C ILE A 23 2.01 -0.62 21.24
N MET A 24 2.06 -0.89 19.93
CA MET A 24 3.25 -0.60 19.13
C MET A 24 3.40 0.90 18.92
N ASP A 25 4.62 1.42 18.94
CA ASP A 25 4.87 2.80 18.51
C ASP A 25 4.55 2.92 17.00
N TRP A 26 3.71 3.87 16.65
CA TRP A 26 3.31 4.10 15.26
C TRP A 26 4.51 4.41 14.34
N ARG A 27 5.62 4.94 14.91
CA ARG A 27 6.87 5.21 14.18
C ARG A 27 7.59 3.95 13.75
N GLU A 28 7.24 2.81 14.32
CA GLU A 28 7.79 1.51 13.95
C GLU A 28 7.00 0.83 12.83
N VAL A 29 5.80 1.34 12.51
CA VAL A 29 4.95 0.78 11.46
C VAL A 29 5.48 1.16 10.09
N LEU A 30 5.62 0.17 9.23
CA LEU A 30 6.03 0.31 7.84
C LEU A 30 4.86 -0.07 6.92
N HIS A 31 4.45 0.83 6.07
CA HIS A 31 3.47 0.55 5.02
C HIS A 31 4.15 0.09 3.75
N VAL A 32 3.71 -1.04 3.22
CA VAL A 32 4.06 -1.48 1.87
C VAL A 32 2.80 -1.39 1.02
N VAL A 33 2.86 -0.60 -0.03
CA VAL A 33 1.74 -0.41 -0.97
C VAL A 33 2.07 -1.12 -2.27
N LEU A 34 1.38 -2.22 -2.52
CA LEU A 34 1.45 -2.96 -3.78
C LEU A 34 0.51 -2.32 -4.80
N LEU A 35 1.06 -2.02 -5.97
CA LEU A 35 0.36 -1.53 -7.16
C LEU A 35 0.59 -2.53 -8.31
N PRO A 36 -0.27 -3.55 -8.46
CA PRO A 36 -0.14 -4.48 -9.58
C PRO A 36 -0.67 -3.84 -10.87
N THR A 37 0.14 -3.94 -11.93
CA THR A 37 -0.19 -3.46 -13.28
C THR A 37 -0.20 -4.62 -14.28
N ALA A 38 -0.96 -4.46 -15.34
CA ALA A 38 -1.08 -5.43 -16.42
C ALA A 38 -1.07 -4.76 -17.82
N GLY A 39 -0.38 -3.62 -17.93
CA GLY A 39 -0.26 -2.84 -19.16
C GLY A 39 -0.83 -1.43 -19.06
N GLU A 40 -1.35 -1.02 -17.90
CA GLU A 40 -1.81 0.36 -17.69
C GLU A 40 -0.66 1.34 -17.96
N PRO A 41 -0.93 2.45 -18.68
CA PRO A 41 0.08 3.45 -18.98
C PRO A 41 0.42 4.30 -17.75
N ALA A 42 1.51 5.08 -17.84
CA ALA A 42 2.02 5.85 -16.71
C ALA A 42 1.03 6.90 -16.18
N ASP A 43 0.25 7.52 -17.06
CA ASP A 43 -0.75 8.54 -16.73
C ASP A 43 -1.93 7.99 -15.90
N VAL A 44 -2.21 6.70 -15.98
CA VAL A 44 -3.19 6.01 -15.13
C VAL A 44 -2.61 5.71 -13.74
N ILE A 45 -1.33 5.34 -13.65
CA ILE A 45 -0.67 4.94 -12.40
C ILE A 45 -0.21 6.16 -11.60
N GLU A 46 0.21 7.21 -12.29
CA GLU A 46 0.79 8.40 -11.68
C GLU A 46 -0.12 9.08 -10.67
N PRO A 47 -1.45 9.29 -10.90
CA PRO A 47 -2.35 9.87 -9.90
C PRO A 47 -2.41 9.05 -8.60
N ALA A 48 -2.39 7.72 -8.70
CA ALA A 48 -2.32 6.85 -7.54
C ALA A 48 -1.04 7.09 -6.74
N LEU A 49 0.14 7.05 -7.39
CA LEU A 49 1.44 7.32 -6.76
C LEU A 49 1.52 8.74 -6.19
N GLN A 50 0.98 9.73 -6.89
CA GLN A 50 0.93 11.11 -6.41
C GLN A 50 0.11 11.21 -5.13
N SER A 51 -1.04 10.53 -5.06
CA SER A 51 -1.87 10.51 -3.84
C SER A 51 -1.15 9.88 -2.64
N LEU A 52 -0.28 8.90 -2.89
CA LEU A 52 0.59 8.32 -1.85
C LEU A 52 1.68 9.31 -1.42
N ALA A 53 2.27 10.04 -2.37
CA ALA A 53 3.25 11.08 -2.09
C ALA A 53 2.66 12.27 -1.32
N ASP A 54 1.43 12.64 -1.61
CA ASP A 54 0.70 13.75 -0.97
C ASP A 54 0.03 13.35 0.36
N ASN A 55 0.11 12.08 0.73
CA ASN A 55 -0.49 11.59 1.97
C ASN A 55 0.18 12.20 3.21
N ASN A 56 -0.57 12.39 4.30
CA ASN A 56 -0.05 12.99 5.54
C ASN A 56 0.81 12.05 6.39
N PHE A 57 0.93 10.76 6.00
CA PHE A 57 1.78 9.79 6.69
C PHE A 57 3.25 9.97 6.27
N PRO A 58 4.25 9.75 7.18
CA PRO A 58 5.68 9.89 6.87
C PRO A 58 6.12 8.95 5.73
N LYS A 59 6.77 9.52 4.72
CA LYS A 59 7.17 8.78 3.51
C LYS A 59 8.35 7.84 3.75
N GLU A 60 9.18 8.13 4.74
CA GLU A 60 10.25 7.27 5.23
C GLU A 60 9.73 5.97 5.89
N GLN A 61 8.43 5.87 6.13
CA GLN A 61 7.73 4.68 6.60
C GLN A 61 6.85 4.05 5.51
N MET A 62 7.05 4.42 4.25
CA MET A 62 6.31 3.89 3.11
C MET A 62 7.24 3.28 2.07
N ILE A 63 6.92 2.07 1.63
CA ILE A 63 7.56 1.38 0.51
C ILE A 63 6.51 1.21 -0.58
N ILE A 64 6.84 1.59 -1.79
CA ILE A 64 6.02 1.32 -2.96
C ILE A 64 6.55 0.06 -3.65
N LEU A 65 5.64 -0.84 -4.00
CA LEU A 65 5.93 -2.06 -4.74
C LEU A 65 5.11 -2.06 -6.03
N LEU A 66 5.71 -1.57 -7.11
CA LEU A 66 5.12 -1.60 -8.46
C LEU A 66 5.34 -2.99 -9.06
N ALA A 67 4.27 -3.74 -9.28
CA ALA A 67 4.34 -5.08 -9.80
C ALA A 67 3.87 -5.10 -11.26
N THR A 68 4.82 -5.27 -12.19
CA THR A 68 4.59 -5.39 -13.63
C THR A 68 4.59 -6.85 -14.07
N GLU A 69 4.15 -7.12 -15.29
CA GLU A 69 4.18 -8.45 -15.87
C GLU A 69 5.10 -8.50 -17.10
N GLU A 70 5.83 -9.61 -17.28
CA GLU A 70 6.72 -9.82 -18.43
C GLU A 70 5.96 -9.77 -19.76
N ARG A 71 4.68 -10.18 -19.76
CA ARG A 71 3.81 -10.16 -20.95
C ARG A 71 3.44 -8.76 -21.44
N GLU A 72 3.69 -7.72 -20.62
CA GLU A 72 3.57 -6.33 -21.10
C GLU A 72 4.64 -6.08 -22.16
N ASP A 73 4.29 -5.32 -23.20
CA ASP A 73 5.26 -4.92 -24.23
C ASP A 73 6.46 -4.19 -23.57
N PRO A 74 7.70 -4.71 -23.74
CA PRO A 74 8.89 -4.09 -23.17
C PRO A 74 9.09 -2.64 -23.61
N GLU A 75 8.70 -2.27 -24.84
CA GLU A 75 8.85 -0.91 -25.37
C GLU A 75 7.97 0.11 -24.65
N THR A 76 6.87 -0.33 -24.04
CA THR A 76 5.99 0.51 -23.22
C THR A 76 6.28 0.36 -21.74
N ARG A 77 6.53 -0.85 -21.25
CA ARG A 77 6.79 -1.15 -19.84
C ARG A 77 8.04 -0.49 -19.30
N LEU A 78 9.19 -0.63 -20.01
CA LEU A 78 10.46 -0.14 -19.50
C LEU A 78 10.48 1.39 -19.37
N PRO A 79 10.08 2.19 -20.37
CA PRO A 79 10.00 3.65 -20.23
C PRO A 79 9.02 4.10 -19.16
N LYS A 80 7.87 3.42 -19.02
CA LYS A 80 6.90 3.67 -17.95
C LYS A 80 7.52 3.51 -16.57
N VAL A 81 8.18 2.38 -16.33
CA VAL A 81 8.82 2.09 -15.05
C VAL A 81 9.94 3.10 -14.76
N GLU A 82 10.78 3.41 -15.75
CA GLU A 82 11.87 4.38 -15.61
C GLU A 82 11.32 5.78 -15.27
N TYR A 83 10.30 6.22 -15.99
CA TYR A 83 9.64 7.49 -15.73
C TYR A 83 9.10 7.58 -14.31
N LEU A 84 8.31 6.60 -13.87
CA LEU A 84 7.71 6.59 -12.53
C LEU A 84 8.78 6.52 -11.43
N LYS A 85 9.80 5.66 -11.60
CA LYS A 85 10.92 5.61 -10.64
C LYS A 85 11.63 6.94 -10.53
N LYS A 86 11.94 7.58 -11.64
CA LYS A 86 12.62 8.89 -11.66
C LYS A 86 11.76 9.99 -11.03
N LYS A 87 10.47 9.98 -11.32
CA LYS A 87 9.55 11.00 -10.79
C LYS A 87 9.39 10.93 -9.29
N PHE A 88 9.36 9.72 -8.72
CA PHE A 88 9.18 9.49 -7.29
C PHE A 88 10.47 9.09 -6.56
N ASP A 89 11.62 9.34 -7.18
CA ASP A 89 12.93 9.08 -6.57
C ASP A 89 13.11 9.90 -5.28
N GLY A 90 13.53 9.21 -4.21
CA GLY A 90 13.73 9.84 -2.90
C GLY A 90 12.46 10.33 -2.19
N VAL A 91 11.27 10.11 -2.77
CA VAL A 91 10.00 10.50 -2.13
C VAL A 91 9.62 9.51 -1.03
N PHE A 92 9.74 8.22 -1.28
CA PHE A 92 9.39 7.16 -0.34
C PHE A 92 10.65 6.54 0.27
N ARG A 93 10.48 5.73 1.30
CA ARG A 93 11.58 4.93 1.86
C ARG A 93 12.26 4.11 0.78
N ASP A 94 11.46 3.41 -0.03
CA ASP A 94 11.92 2.66 -1.20
C ASP A 94 10.82 2.59 -2.27
N PHE A 95 11.26 2.51 -3.52
CA PHE A 95 10.41 2.29 -4.68
C PHE A 95 10.88 1.00 -5.39
N LEU A 96 10.24 -0.11 -5.05
CA LEU A 96 10.57 -1.43 -5.58
C LEU A 96 9.76 -1.71 -6.84
N VAL A 97 10.38 -2.38 -7.80
CA VAL A 97 9.71 -2.85 -9.02
C VAL A 97 9.96 -4.35 -9.15
N THR A 98 8.89 -5.09 -9.37
CA THR A 98 8.96 -6.50 -9.73
C THR A 98 8.38 -6.72 -11.12
N THR A 99 8.91 -7.70 -11.84
CA THR A 99 8.38 -8.14 -13.13
C THR A 99 8.07 -9.62 -13.04
N HIS A 100 6.78 -9.94 -12.98
CA HIS A 100 6.31 -11.31 -12.86
C HIS A 100 6.50 -12.05 -14.20
N ILE A 101 7.28 -13.14 -14.15
CA ILE A 101 7.43 -14.08 -15.24
C ILE A 101 6.41 -15.20 -15.04
N VAL A 102 5.50 -15.35 -16.00
CA VAL A 102 4.44 -16.38 -15.93
C VAL A 102 5.04 -17.76 -16.20
N GLU A 103 5.06 -18.61 -15.20
CA GLU A 103 5.50 -20.00 -15.34
C GLU A 103 4.43 -20.88 -16.00
N GLY A 104 4.87 -21.99 -16.64
CA GLY A 104 3.95 -22.90 -17.32
C GLY A 104 2.91 -23.49 -16.38
N GLY A 105 1.62 -23.32 -16.73
CA GLY A 105 0.49 -23.78 -15.92
C GLY A 105 -0.04 -22.77 -14.88
N GLU A 106 0.62 -21.62 -14.71
CA GLU A 106 0.13 -20.57 -13.83
C GLU A 106 -1.00 -19.76 -14.48
N MET A 107 -2.00 -19.41 -13.66
CA MET A 107 -3.10 -18.56 -14.12
C MET A 107 -2.60 -17.12 -14.34
N LYS A 108 -2.83 -16.59 -15.54
CA LYS A 108 -2.48 -15.21 -15.92
C LYS A 108 -3.49 -14.24 -15.33
N CYS A 109 -3.30 -13.84 -14.07
CA CYS A 109 -4.22 -12.94 -13.39
C CYS A 109 -3.48 -12.01 -12.42
N LYS A 110 -4.16 -10.95 -11.98
CA LYS A 110 -3.67 -9.98 -11.00
C LYS A 110 -3.19 -10.67 -9.70
N ALA A 111 -3.85 -11.75 -9.27
CA ALA A 111 -3.48 -12.46 -8.05
C ALA A 111 -2.13 -13.17 -8.17
N SER A 112 -1.79 -13.73 -9.35
CA SER A 112 -0.48 -14.35 -9.61
C SER A 112 0.64 -13.31 -9.55
N ASN A 113 0.42 -12.15 -10.18
CA ASN A 113 1.36 -11.02 -10.13
C ASN A 113 1.56 -10.53 -8.67
N ALA A 114 0.48 -10.33 -7.94
CA ALA A 114 0.55 -9.92 -6.53
C ALA A 114 1.28 -10.96 -5.66
N LYS A 115 1.05 -12.25 -5.88
CA LYS A 115 1.74 -13.34 -5.18
C LYS A 115 3.25 -13.34 -5.46
N PHE A 116 3.64 -13.15 -6.72
CA PHE A 116 5.05 -13.04 -7.10
C PHE A 116 5.69 -11.83 -6.41
N ALA A 117 5.07 -10.66 -6.51
CA ALA A 117 5.55 -9.44 -5.88
C ALA A 117 5.68 -9.57 -4.35
N ALA A 118 4.74 -10.25 -3.71
CA ALA A 118 4.80 -10.51 -2.26
C ALA A 118 5.99 -11.40 -1.87
N ARG A 119 6.38 -12.37 -2.70
CA ARG A 119 7.58 -13.21 -2.48
C ARG A 119 8.88 -12.40 -2.62
N GLU A 120 8.95 -11.51 -3.60
CA GLU A 120 10.11 -10.63 -3.77
C GLU A 120 10.19 -9.62 -2.61
N LEU A 121 9.05 -9.08 -2.16
CA LEU A 121 8.99 -8.26 -0.96
C LEU A 121 9.48 -9.02 0.28
N GLN A 122 9.10 -10.28 0.44
CA GLN A 122 9.55 -11.10 1.56
C GLN A 122 11.08 -11.18 1.60
N LYS A 123 11.75 -11.45 0.48
CA LYS A 123 13.22 -11.44 0.38
C LYS A 123 13.80 -10.09 0.80
N TYR A 124 13.23 -9.00 0.29
CA TYR A 124 13.65 -7.65 0.64
C TYR A 124 13.56 -7.37 2.15
N LEU A 125 12.48 -7.80 2.81
CA LEU A 125 12.27 -7.61 4.24
C LEU A 125 13.24 -8.48 5.08
N ASP A 126 13.44 -9.74 4.65
CA ASP A 126 14.36 -10.70 5.31
C ASP A 126 15.81 -10.21 5.26
N GLU A 127 16.28 -9.75 4.10
CA GLU A 127 17.62 -9.19 3.92
C GLU A 127 17.91 -7.98 4.83
N ARG A 128 16.87 -7.24 5.20
CA ARG A 128 16.95 -6.04 6.06
C ARG A 128 16.57 -6.31 7.50
N ASN A 129 16.27 -7.56 7.86
CA ASN A 129 15.81 -7.97 9.19
C ASN A 129 14.60 -7.15 9.69
N ILE A 130 13.66 -6.85 8.79
CA ILE A 130 12.43 -6.11 9.12
C ILE A 130 11.41 -7.09 9.71
N ASP A 131 10.96 -6.81 10.93
CA ASP A 131 9.92 -7.62 11.60
C ASP A 131 8.57 -7.44 10.87
N TYR A 132 8.00 -8.53 10.35
CA TYR A 132 6.71 -8.55 9.69
C TYR A 132 5.56 -8.02 10.54
N LYS A 133 5.67 -8.11 11.88
CA LYS A 133 4.69 -7.54 12.81
C LYS A 133 4.61 -6.01 12.74
N ARG A 134 5.59 -5.37 12.11
CA ARG A 134 5.64 -3.92 11.90
C ARG A 134 5.21 -3.52 10.50
N VAL A 135 4.89 -4.48 9.64
CA VAL A 135 4.56 -4.25 8.23
C VAL A 135 3.06 -4.34 8.01
N ILE A 136 2.48 -3.28 7.46
CA ILE A 136 1.12 -3.29 6.92
C ILE A 136 1.23 -3.37 5.40
N PHE A 137 0.77 -4.47 4.83
CA PHE A 137 0.75 -4.70 3.40
C PHE A 137 -0.61 -4.31 2.82
N SER A 138 -0.63 -3.34 1.94
CA SER A 138 -1.84 -2.84 1.28
C SER A 138 -1.80 -3.15 -0.22
N ASN A 139 -2.85 -3.77 -0.74
CA ASN A 139 -3.00 -4.02 -2.17
C ASN A 139 -3.96 -2.98 -2.76
N PHE A 140 -3.44 -2.09 -3.58
CA PHE A 140 -4.19 -1.02 -4.25
C PHE A 140 -4.37 -1.34 -5.73
N ASP A 141 -5.50 -0.96 -6.30
CA ASP A 141 -5.59 -0.87 -7.74
C ASP A 141 -4.73 0.30 -8.24
N CYS A 142 -4.08 0.12 -9.38
CA CYS A 142 -3.10 1.08 -9.88
C CYS A 142 -3.69 2.45 -10.29
N ASP A 143 -5.02 2.55 -10.31
CA ASP A 143 -5.82 3.76 -10.54
C ASP A 143 -6.50 4.30 -9.27
N SER A 144 -6.22 3.69 -8.11
CA SER A 144 -6.83 4.08 -6.83
C SER A 144 -6.11 5.27 -6.19
N VAL A 145 -6.88 6.29 -5.84
CA VAL A 145 -6.39 7.49 -5.16
C VAL A 145 -6.65 7.38 -3.66
N ALA A 146 -5.59 7.46 -2.87
CA ALA A 146 -5.68 7.39 -1.41
C ALA A 146 -6.10 8.74 -0.80
N HIS A 147 -7.01 8.70 0.18
CA HIS A 147 -7.31 9.88 0.99
C HIS A 147 -6.07 10.30 1.78
N PRO A 148 -5.77 11.62 1.96
CA PRO A 148 -4.58 12.09 2.68
C PRO A 148 -4.37 11.50 4.07
N GLU A 149 -5.42 11.18 4.80
CA GLU A 149 -5.39 10.60 6.15
C GLU A 149 -5.47 9.07 6.17
N TYR A 150 -5.49 8.40 5.01
CA TYR A 150 -5.75 6.95 4.92
C TYR A 150 -4.74 6.14 5.75
N PHE A 151 -3.45 6.35 5.55
CA PHE A 151 -2.41 5.58 6.22
C PHE A 151 -2.29 5.91 7.71
N ALA A 152 -2.54 7.15 8.10
CA ALA A 152 -2.61 7.53 9.51
C ALA A 152 -3.78 6.82 10.23
N ALA A 153 -4.95 6.77 9.60
CA ALA A 153 -6.11 6.06 10.14
C ALA A 153 -5.87 4.56 10.20
N LEU A 154 -5.31 3.96 9.14
CA LEU A 154 -4.99 2.53 9.10
C LEU A 154 -3.93 2.15 10.15
N THR A 155 -2.91 2.98 10.34
CA THR A 155 -1.90 2.78 11.39
C THR A 155 -2.54 2.81 12.77
N TYR A 156 -3.41 3.80 13.02
CA TYR A 156 -4.12 3.89 14.29
C TYR A 156 -4.93 2.61 14.58
N GLU A 157 -5.75 2.16 13.64
CA GLU A 157 -6.54 0.94 13.79
C GLU A 157 -5.64 -0.30 14.01
N TYR A 158 -4.51 -0.36 13.32
CA TYR A 158 -3.56 -1.46 13.45
C TYR A 158 -2.91 -1.51 14.83
N ILE A 159 -2.38 -0.40 15.34
CA ILE A 159 -1.62 -0.40 16.60
C ILE A 159 -2.49 -0.65 17.83
N ILE A 160 -3.77 -0.26 17.77
CA ILE A 160 -4.71 -0.46 18.90
C ILE A 160 -5.41 -1.83 18.88
N ASP A 161 -5.39 -2.56 17.76
CA ASP A 161 -6.05 -3.87 17.67
C ASP A 161 -5.14 -4.97 18.24
N PRO A 162 -5.52 -5.61 19.37
CA PRO A 162 -4.75 -6.71 19.94
C PRO A 162 -4.67 -7.94 19.03
N LYS A 163 -5.58 -8.03 18.04
CA LYS A 163 -5.63 -9.12 17.04
C LYS A 163 -5.12 -8.70 15.66
N ARG A 164 -4.39 -7.58 15.58
CA ARG A 164 -3.93 -6.98 14.31
C ARG A 164 -3.27 -7.95 13.32
N LEU A 165 -2.55 -8.96 13.82
CA LEU A 165 -1.89 -9.97 12.97
C LEU A 165 -2.84 -11.03 12.38
N GLN A 166 -4.10 -11.00 12.79
CA GLN A 166 -5.15 -11.91 12.32
C GLN A 166 -6.28 -11.16 11.60
N ARG A 167 -6.09 -9.86 11.31
CA ARG A 167 -7.07 -8.99 10.68
C ARG A 167 -6.71 -8.60 9.26
N ALA A 168 -7.73 -8.43 8.45
CA ALA A 168 -7.66 -7.66 7.23
C ALA A 168 -8.48 -6.38 7.41
N TYR A 169 -7.91 -5.26 6.97
CA TYR A 169 -8.57 -3.95 7.05
C TYR A 169 -9.00 -3.58 5.64
N GLN A 170 -10.30 -3.40 5.43
CA GLN A 170 -10.83 -2.99 4.14
C GLN A 170 -11.41 -1.59 4.27
N PRO A 171 -10.88 -0.61 3.51
CA PRO A 171 -11.47 0.71 3.43
C PRO A 171 -12.81 0.66 2.69
N LEU A 172 -13.62 1.69 2.88
CA LEU A 172 -14.78 1.90 2.05
C LEU A 172 -14.33 2.55 0.74
N PRO A 173 -14.36 1.85 -0.41
CA PRO A 173 -14.02 2.45 -1.69
C PRO A 173 -15.11 3.45 -2.10
N MET A 174 -14.68 4.60 -2.62
CA MET A 174 -15.58 5.58 -3.20
C MET A 174 -15.28 5.66 -4.70
N TYR A 175 -16.22 5.21 -5.52
CA TYR A 175 -16.07 5.21 -6.97
C TYR A 175 -16.46 6.60 -7.51
N HIS A 176 -15.48 7.47 -7.72
CA HIS A 176 -15.72 8.83 -8.20
C HIS A 176 -15.42 9.04 -9.68
N ASN A 177 -14.54 8.23 -10.25
CA ASN A 177 -13.92 8.57 -11.53
C ASN A 177 -14.69 8.11 -12.76
N ASN A 178 -15.58 7.11 -12.65
CA ASN A 178 -16.21 6.49 -13.83
C ASN A 178 -17.72 6.27 -13.70
N ILE A 179 -18.38 6.82 -12.67
CA ILE A 179 -19.82 6.60 -12.46
C ILE A 179 -20.68 7.11 -13.63
N TRP A 180 -20.20 8.13 -14.35
CA TRP A 180 -20.94 8.80 -15.42
C TRP A 180 -20.55 8.34 -16.83
N ASP A 181 -19.44 7.58 -16.96
CA ASP A 181 -18.89 7.12 -18.24
C ASP A 181 -19.18 5.64 -18.54
N THR A 182 -19.86 4.95 -17.64
CA THR A 182 -20.29 3.56 -17.86
C THR A 182 -21.58 3.54 -18.67
N ASN A 183 -21.51 3.10 -19.93
CA ASN A 183 -22.66 2.78 -20.79
C ASN A 183 -23.41 1.56 -20.25
#